data_2d47344c29316dab8603def15080603a
#
_entry.id   2d47344c29316dab8603def15080603a
#
_cell.length_a   1.000
_cell.length_b   1.000
_cell.length_c   1.000
_cell.angle_alpha   90.00
_cell.angle_beta   90.00
_cell.angle_gamma   90.00
#
_symmetry.space_group_name_H-M   'P 1'
#
loop_
_entity.id
_entity.type
_entity.pdbx_description
1 polymer ?
#
loop_
_entity_poly.entity_id
_entity_poly.type
_entity_poly.pdbx_seq_one_letter_code
_entity_poly.pdbx_strand_id
1 'polypeptide(L)'
;NPDIVKIASPELNHYPMLKALAEYRAKQTEKIPVIISSGVSQIGDIEKAIQIIGTQNVSLLHCVTSYPAPEEDYNLNLLQNLKNIFGINVGVSDHSLDAILVPALSICASGKIIEKHITLSRKTEGLDDPVALEPEQFAMMVHVVHQSEATLRHYGIDLGKKRIIDQISEQFGT
;
A
#
# COMPACT_ATOMS: atom_id res chain seq x y z
N ASN A 1 -6.91 20.50 11.32
CA ASN A 1 -6.05 19.98 10.26
C ASN A 1 -6.19 18.46 10.23
N PRO A 2 -6.30 17.82 9.06
CA PRO A 2 -6.26 16.36 8.97
C PRO A 2 -4.85 15.85 9.26
N ASP A 3 -4.75 14.63 9.80
CA ASP A 3 -3.47 13.97 10.02
C ASP A 3 -2.91 13.38 8.72
N ILE A 4 -3.78 12.95 7.81
CA ILE A 4 -3.44 12.39 6.50
C ILE A 4 -4.52 12.83 5.50
N VAL A 5 -4.11 13.08 4.24
CA VAL A 5 -5.05 13.32 3.13
C VAL A 5 -4.99 12.13 2.17
N LYS A 6 -6.17 11.58 1.82
CA LYS A 6 -6.32 10.54 0.80
C LYS A 6 -6.91 11.11 -0.47
N ILE A 7 -6.27 10.80 -1.59
CA ILE A 7 -6.78 11.09 -2.95
C ILE A 7 -7.13 9.75 -3.59
N ALA A 8 -8.41 9.58 -3.89
CA ALA A 8 -8.89 8.37 -4.54
C ALA A 8 -8.48 8.32 -6.02
N SER A 9 -8.55 7.13 -6.58
CA SER A 9 -8.17 6.84 -7.95
C SER A 9 -8.82 7.77 -8.99
N PRO A 10 -10.15 8.02 -8.93
CA PRO A 10 -10.82 8.90 -9.91
C PRO A 10 -10.38 10.37 -9.84
N GLU A 11 -9.85 10.80 -8.69
CA GLU A 11 -9.44 12.19 -8.46
C GLU A 11 -7.97 12.45 -8.76
N LEU A 12 -7.18 11.43 -9.11
CA LEU A 12 -5.73 11.57 -9.29
C LEU A 12 -5.37 12.58 -10.40
N ASN A 13 -6.19 12.72 -11.41
CA ASN A 13 -6.00 13.69 -12.50
C ASN A 13 -6.80 15.00 -12.31
N HIS A 14 -7.40 15.22 -11.15
CA HIS A 14 -8.07 16.49 -10.82
C HIS A 14 -7.02 17.55 -10.43
N TYR A 15 -6.26 18.02 -11.39
CA TYR A 15 -5.11 18.91 -11.18
C TYR A 15 -5.42 20.21 -10.40
N PRO A 16 -6.59 20.85 -10.55
CA PRO A 16 -6.92 22.02 -9.72
C PRO A 16 -6.94 21.70 -8.22
N MET A 17 -7.52 20.56 -7.83
CA MET A 17 -7.54 20.09 -6.44
C MET A 17 -6.12 19.75 -5.95
N LEU A 18 -5.32 19.07 -6.77
CA LEU A 18 -3.94 18.73 -6.41
C LEU A 18 -3.08 19.98 -6.20
N LYS A 19 -3.26 21.03 -7.01
CA LYS A 19 -2.60 22.32 -6.85
C LYS A 19 -2.99 23.00 -5.55
N ALA A 20 -4.29 23.08 -5.25
CA ALA A 20 -4.78 23.65 -3.99
C ALA A 20 -4.23 22.89 -2.77
N LEU A 21 -4.15 21.56 -2.84
CA LEU A 21 -3.53 20.73 -1.80
C LEU A 21 -2.02 21.02 -1.67
N ALA A 22 -1.31 21.16 -2.77
CA ALA A 22 0.12 21.50 -2.77
C ALA A 22 0.38 22.86 -2.14
N GLU A 23 -0.43 23.87 -2.48
CA GLU A 23 -0.36 25.21 -1.89
C GLU A 23 -0.69 25.19 -0.39
N TYR A 24 -1.68 24.43 0.02
CA TYR A 24 -2.00 24.24 1.43
C TYR A 24 -0.85 23.62 2.19
N ARG A 25 -0.26 22.52 1.67
CA ARG A 25 0.90 21.83 2.25
C ARG A 25 2.14 22.72 2.34
N ALA A 26 2.34 23.59 1.36
CA ALA A 26 3.47 24.51 1.34
C ALA A 26 3.47 25.53 2.49
N LYS A 27 2.28 25.82 3.05
CA LYS A 27 2.10 26.75 4.18
C LYS A 27 2.27 26.07 5.54
N GLN A 28 2.40 24.73 5.59
CA GLN A 28 2.55 24.00 6.84
C GLN A 28 4.03 23.86 7.22
N THR A 29 4.32 23.95 8.51
CA THR A 29 5.68 23.70 9.05
C THR A 29 6.10 22.25 8.79
N GLU A 30 5.17 21.31 9.02
CA GLU A 30 5.33 19.90 8.64
C GLU A 30 4.33 19.57 7.54
N LYS A 31 4.83 18.98 6.44
CA LYS A 31 3.98 18.61 5.33
C LYS A 31 3.08 17.43 5.71
N ILE A 32 1.78 17.66 5.69
CA ILE A 32 0.77 16.63 5.91
C ILE A 32 1.02 15.47 4.92
N PRO A 33 1.04 14.22 5.41
CA PRO A 33 1.13 13.05 4.56
C PRO A 33 -0.02 12.98 3.55
N VAL A 34 0.29 12.55 2.32
CA VAL A 34 -0.71 12.34 1.26
C VAL A 34 -0.59 10.92 0.73
N ILE A 35 -1.70 10.24 0.64
CA ILE A 35 -1.82 8.92 0.02
C ILE A 35 -2.64 9.10 -1.26
N ILE A 36 -2.07 8.70 -2.40
CA ILE A 36 -2.74 8.73 -3.71
C ILE A 36 -2.94 7.30 -4.21
N SER A 37 -4.07 7.03 -4.87
CA SER A 37 -4.34 5.72 -5.50
C SER A 37 -4.32 5.81 -7.02
N SER A 38 -3.79 4.79 -7.69
CA SER A 38 -3.52 4.80 -9.13
C SER A 38 -4.63 4.16 -9.99
N GLY A 39 -5.49 3.34 -9.43
CA GLY A 39 -6.52 2.49 -10.08
C GLY A 39 -6.77 2.69 -11.58
N VAL A 40 -7.52 3.71 -11.95
CA VAL A 40 -7.88 4.00 -13.34
C VAL A 40 -6.89 4.91 -14.08
N SER A 41 -5.74 5.21 -13.48
CA SER A 41 -4.77 6.20 -14.00
C SER A 41 -3.69 5.53 -14.83
N GLN A 42 -3.19 6.25 -15.85
CA GLN A 42 -1.98 5.89 -16.56
C GLN A 42 -0.74 6.37 -15.80
N ILE A 43 0.43 5.82 -16.16
CA ILE A 43 1.70 6.18 -15.50
C ILE A 43 2.00 7.69 -15.58
N GLY A 44 1.63 8.33 -16.70
CA GLY A 44 1.78 9.77 -16.88
C GLY A 44 0.88 10.62 -15.98
N ASP A 45 -0.31 10.12 -15.62
CA ASP A 45 -1.20 10.79 -14.66
C ASP A 45 -0.59 10.77 -13.27
N ILE A 46 -0.01 9.62 -12.88
CA ILE A 46 0.68 9.45 -11.59
C ILE A 46 1.89 10.38 -11.52
N GLU A 47 2.71 10.41 -12.57
CA GLU A 47 3.86 11.29 -12.66
C GLU A 47 3.44 12.76 -12.50
N LYS A 48 2.39 13.17 -13.22
CA LYS A 48 1.88 14.54 -13.15
C LYS A 48 1.35 14.90 -11.79
N ALA A 49 0.62 13.99 -11.14
CA ALA A 49 0.13 14.20 -9.78
C ALA A 49 1.30 14.39 -8.79
N ILE A 50 2.33 13.53 -8.87
CA ILE A 50 3.52 13.62 -8.02
C ILE A 50 4.31 14.91 -8.29
N GLN A 51 4.43 15.35 -9.55
CA GLN A 51 5.06 16.63 -9.90
C GLN A 51 4.34 17.82 -9.24
N ILE A 52 3.00 17.78 -9.16
CA ILE A 52 2.21 18.85 -8.53
C ILE A 52 2.33 18.81 -7.00
N ILE A 53 2.16 17.64 -6.39
CA ILE A 53 2.09 17.50 -4.93
C ILE A 53 3.49 17.49 -4.29
N GLY A 54 4.52 17.07 -5.03
CA GLY A 54 5.86 16.74 -4.56
C GLY A 54 5.97 15.32 -4.02
N THR A 55 7.18 14.89 -3.69
CA THR A 55 7.46 13.52 -3.20
C THR A 55 7.51 13.42 -1.67
N GLN A 56 7.70 14.53 -0.97
CA GLN A 56 7.88 14.53 0.49
C GLN A 56 6.58 14.13 1.20
N ASN A 57 6.62 13.08 2.01
CA ASN A 57 5.45 12.51 2.72
C ASN A 57 4.31 12.15 1.77
N VAL A 58 4.62 11.65 0.56
CA VAL A 58 3.66 11.13 -0.40
C VAL A 58 3.85 9.63 -0.54
N SER A 59 2.74 8.89 -0.61
CA SER A 59 2.71 7.45 -0.83
C SER A 59 1.73 7.12 -1.95
N LEU A 60 2.05 6.11 -2.75
CA LEU A 60 1.24 5.65 -3.87
C LEU A 60 0.66 4.26 -3.58
N LEU A 61 -0.65 4.11 -3.69
CA LEU A 61 -1.31 2.81 -3.61
C LEU A 61 -1.63 2.31 -5.03
N HIS A 62 -1.13 1.13 -5.35
CA HIS A 62 -1.63 0.35 -6.46
C HIS A 62 -3.05 -0.14 -6.14
N CYS A 63 -3.93 -0.07 -7.12
CA CYS A 63 -5.35 -0.31 -6.93
C CYS A 63 -5.93 -0.97 -8.17
N VAL A 64 -6.71 -2.03 -7.98
CA VAL A 64 -7.58 -2.60 -9.01
C VAL A 64 -8.98 -2.05 -8.78
N THR A 65 -9.50 -1.30 -9.76
CA THR A 65 -10.80 -0.61 -9.64
C THR A 65 -11.93 -1.55 -10.10
N SER A 66 -12.07 -2.65 -9.39
CA SER A 66 -13.17 -3.61 -9.47
C SER A 66 -13.66 -3.89 -8.04
N TYR A 67 -14.96 -4.10 -7.84
CA TYR A 67 -15.58 -4.29 -6.54
C TYR A 67 -16.56 -5.48 -6.60
N PRO A 68 -16.13 -6.71 -6.23
CA PRO A 68 -14.79 -7.09 -5.77
C PRO A 68 -13.76 -7.13 -6.89
N ALA A 69 -12.47 -7.03 -6.52
CA ALA A 69 -11.34 -7.23 -7.42
C ALA A 69 -10.85 -8.69 -7.31
N PRO A 70 -10.68 -9.42 -8.44
CA PRO A 70 -10.02 -10.72 -8.43
C PRO A 70 -8.56 -10.59 -7.96
N GLU A 71 -8.11 -11.53 -7.12
CA GLU A 71 -6.76 -11.50 -6.55
C GLU A 71 -5.67 -11.59 -7.62
N GLU A 72 -5.90 -12.34 -8.70
CA GLU A 72 -4.98 -12.51 -9.83
C GLU A 72 -4.75 -11.22 -10.65
N ASP A 73 -5.67 -10.26 -10.59
CA ASP A 73 -5.56 -9.01 -11.34
C ASP A 73 -4.60 -8.00 -10.68
N TYR A 74 -4.20 -8.22 -9.42
CA TYR A 74 -3.39 -7.25 -8.67
C TYR A 74 -1.98 -7.07 -9.22
N ASN A 75 -1.38 -8.09 -9.85
CA ASN A 75 -0.01 -8.00 -10.36
C ASN A 75 0.94 -7.26 -9.40
N LEU A 76 1.04 -7.76 -8.16
CA LEU A 76 1.75 -7.08 -7.05
C LEU A 76 3.23 -6.78 -7.33
N ASN A 77 3.85 -7.42 -8.33
CA ASN A 77 5.19 -7.08 -8.80
C ASN A 77 5.31 -5.62 -9.26
N LEU A 78 4.20 -4.97 -9.64
CA LEU A 78 4.16 -3.55 -9.98
C LEU A 78 4.60 -2.66 -8.81
N LEU A 79 4.39 -3.06 -7.56
CA LEU A 79 4.76 -2.26 -6.39
C LEU A 79 6.25 -1.90 -6.40
N GLN A 80 7.12 -2.89 -6.66
CA GLN A 80 8.56 -2.63 -6.74
C GLN A 80 8.92 -1.71 -7.90
N ASN A 81 8.25 -1.87 -9.05
CA ASN A 81 8.47 -1.02 -10.22
C ASN A 81 8.04 0.42 -9.95
N LEU A 82 6.85 0.63 -9.38
CA LEU A 82 6.34 1.95 -9.01
C LEU A 82 7.25 2.64 -7.99
N LYS A 83 7.74 1.89 -6.99
CA LYS A 83 8.72 2.40 -6.03
C LYS A 83 10.01 2.86 -6.70
N ASN A 84 10.53 2.09 -7.63
CA ASN A 84 11.76 2.43 -8.36
C ASN A 84 11.57 3.64 -9.27
N ILE A 85 10.42 3.75 -9.95
CA ILE A 85 10.11 4.85 -10.87
C ILE A 85 9.93 6.17 -10.11
N PHE A 86 9.15 6.18 -9.04
CA PHE A 86 8.74 7.42 -8.37
C PHE A 86 9.55 7.75 -7.11
N GLY A 87 10.32 6.82 -6.56
CA GLY A 87 11.15 7.04 -5.37
C GLY A 87 10.36 7.33 -4.09
N ILE A 88 9.08 6.94 -4.02
CA ILE A 88 8.19 7.15 -2.88
C ILE A 88 7.72 5.82 -2.29
N ASN A 89 7.12 5.86 -1.10
CA ASN A 89 6.50 4.67 -0.53
C ASN A 89 5.34 4.19 -1.41
N VAL A 90 5.22 2.88 -1.51
CA VAL A 90 4.15 2.21 -2.25
C VAL A 90 3.35 1.29 -1.35
N GLY A 91 2.15 0.97 -1.76
CA GLY A 91 1.27 0.04 -1.08
C GLY A 91 0.12 -0.40 -1.98
N VAL A 92 -0.90 -0.98 -1.39
CA VAL A 92 -2.07 -1.49 -2.10
C VAL A 92 -3.36 -0.91 -1.51
N SER A 93 -4.30 -0.54 -2.39
CA SER A 93 -5.70 -0.35 -2.06
C SER A 93 -6.43 -1.60 -2.51
N ASP A 94 -6.85 -2.42 -1.55
CA ASP A 94 -7.30 -3.78 -1.78
C ASP A 94 -8.83 -3.88 -1.70
N HIS A 95 -9.44 -4.28 -2.82
CA HIS A 95 -10.88 -4.51 -2.99
C HIS A 95 -11.22 -6.00 -3.18
N SER A 96 -10.27 -6.92 -2.95
CA SER A 96 -10.53 -8.36 -2.98
C SER A 96 -11.39 -8.80 -1.80
N LEU A 97 -11.98 -9.97 -1.89
CA LEU A 97 -12.76 -10.54 -0.80
C LEU A 97 -11.88 -11.28 0.22
N ASP A 98 -10.69 -11.70 -0.16
CA ASP A 98 -9.76 -12.36 0.73
C ASP A 98 -9.11 -11.33 1.67
N ALA A 99 -9.13 -11.64 2.97
CA ALA A 99 -8.57 -10.77 3.99
C ALA A 99 -7.04 -10.87 4.11
N ILE A 100 -6.41 -11.89 3.51
CA ILE A 100 -5.02 -12.27 3.82
C ILE A 100 -4.12 -12.18 2.60
N LEU A 101 -4.55 -12.74 1.46
CA LEU A 101 -3.66 -13.04 0.34
C LEU A 101 -3.00 -11.77 -0.23
N VAL A 102 -3.80 -10.82 -0.70
CA VAL A 102 -3.29 -9.56 -1.29
C VAL A 102 -2.52 -8.73 -0.25
N PRO A 103 -3.03 -8.51 0.99
CA PRO A 103 -2.30 -7.84 2.05
C PRO A 103 -0.93 -8.46 2.34
N ALA A 104 -0.86 -9.76 2.59
CA ALA A 104 0.39 -10.45 2.93
C ALA A 104 1.41 -10.40 1.78
N LEU A 105 0.98 -10.70 0.56
CA LEU A 105 1.85 -10.66 -0.63
C LEU A 105 2.32 -9.24 -0.96
N SER A 106 1.51 -8.20 -0.68
CA SER A 106 1.93 -6.82 -0.89
C SER A 106 3.15 -6.44 -0.06
N ILE A 107 3.26 -6.95 1.18
CA ILE A 107 4.43 -6.74 2.04
C ILE A 107 5.67 -7.37 1.42
N CYS A 108 5.55 -8.59 0.87
CA CYS A 108 6.64 -9.26 0.16
C CYS A 108 7.09 -8.49 -1.08
N ALA A 109 6.16 -7.81 -1.75
CA ALA A 109 6.39 -6.97 -2.91
C ALA A 109 6.83 -5.52 -2.60
N SER A 110 7.30 -5.26 -1.38
CA SER A 110 7.75 -3.93 -0.89
C SER A 110 6.64 -2.95 -0.53
N GLY A 111 5.39 -3.38 -0.43
CA GLY A 111 4.28 -2.56 0.07
C GLY A 111 4.52 -2.11 1.51
N LYS A 112 4.16 -0.86 1.81
CA LYS A 112 4.29 -0.24 3.13
C LYS A 112 2.95 0.19 3.72
N ILE A 113 1.93 0.24 2.90
CA ILE A 113 0.58 0.69 3.26
C ILE A 113 -0.42 -0.27 2.64
N ILE A 114 -1.40 -0.66 3.42
CA ILE A 114 -2.57 -1.43 2.99
C ILE A 114 -3.80 -0.61 3.32
N GLU A 115 -4.64 -0.38 2.33
CA GLU A 115 -5.96 0.21 2.48
C GLU A 115 -7.00 -0.86 2.17
N LYS A 116 -7.99 -1.00 3.03
CA LYS A 116 -9.05 -1.99 2.92
C LYS A 116 -10.35 -1.44 3.47
N HIS A 117 -11.47 -1.70 2.81
CA HIS A 117 -12.79 -1.37 3.31
C HIS A 117 -13.11 -2.15 4.58
N ILE A 118 -13.74 -1.51 5.55
CA ILE A 118 -14.22 -2.13 6.79
C ILE A 118 -15.69 -1.78 7.01
N THR A 119 -16.48 -2.77 7.45
CA THR A 119 -17.87 -2.59 7.85
C THR A 119 -18.16 -3.34 9.13
N LEU A 120 -19.19 -2.94 9.87
CA LEU A 120 -19.68 -3.72 11.01
C LEU A 120 -20.42 -4.97 10.57
N SER A 121 -21.03 -4.97 9.39
CA SER A 121 -21.69 -6.14 8.81
C SER A 121 -21.84 -5.98 7.30
N ARG A 122 -21.48 -7.03 6.55
CA ARG A 122 -21.73 -7.11 5.11
C ARG A 122 -23.20 -7.17 4.72
N LYS A 123 -24.10 -7.35 5.70
CA LYS A 123 -25.56 -7.43 5.50
C LYS A 123 -26.23 -6.05 5.53
N THR A 124 -25.50 -5.00 5.81
CA THR A 124 -26.01 -3.64 5.75
C THR A 124 -26.05 -3.13 4.30
N GLU A 125 -26.84 -2.08 4.07
CA GLU A 125 -27.10 -1.55 2.72
C GLU A 125 -26.08 -0.49 2.25
N GLY A 126 -24.90 -0.44 2.88
CA GLY A 126 -23.80 0.42 2.45
C GLY A 126 -23.24 -0.01 1.11
N LEU A 127 -22.87 0.94 0.28
CA LEU A 127 -22.42 0.70 -1.10
C LEU A 127 -21.22 -0.27 -1.15
N ASP A 128 -20.28 -0.14 -0.21
CA ASP A 128 -19.05 -0.91 -0.16
C ASP A 128 -19.11 -2.10 0.83
N ASP A 129 -20.20 -2.27 1.58
CA ASP A 129 -20.34 -3.34 2.57
C ASP A 129 -20.10 -4.73 1.98
N PRO A 130 -20.54 -5.06 0.75
CA PRO A 130 -20.32 -6.39 0.18
C PRO A 130 -18.85 -6.78 0.01
N VAL A 131 -17.96 -5.79 -0.17
CA VAL A 131 -16.51 -6.00 -0.39
C VAL A 131 -15.66 -5.68 0.84
N ALA A 132 -16.28 -5.14 1.89
CA ALA A 132 -15.59 -4.74 3.12
C ALA A 132 -15.28 -5.95 4.02
N LEU A 133 -14.27 -5.83 4.85
CA LEU A 133 -13.99 -6.79 5.91
C LEU A 133 -14.82 -6.47 7.16
N GLU A 134 -15.35 -7.51 7.80
CA GLU A 134 -15.88 -7.37 9.15
C GLU A 134 -14.75 -7.31 10.19
N PRO A 135 -14.98 -6.80 11.42
CA PRO A 135 -13.92 -6.49 12.38
C PRO A 135 -12.97 -7.64 12.67
N GLU A 136 -13.48 -8.87 12.78
CA GLU A 136 -12.66 -10.07 13.04
C GLU A 136 -11.74 -10.40 11.87
N GLN A 137 -12.24 -10.27 10.64
CA GLN A 137 -11.44 -10.46 9.43
C GLN A 137 -10.36 -9.38 9.30
N PHE A 138 -10.71 -8.14 9.62
CA PHE A 138 -9.74 -7.03 9.62
C PHE A 138 -8.65 -7.23 10.67
N ALA A 139 -9.00 -7.68 11.88
CA ALA A 139 -8.03 -8.01 12.92
C ALA A 139 -7.10 -9.16 12.49
N MET A 140 -7.63 -10.18 11.81
CA MET A 140 -6.83 -11.26 11.24
C MET A 140 -5.87 -10.74 10.18
N MET A 141 -6.32 -9.90 9.25
CA MET A 141 -5.47 -9.23 8.26
C MET A 141 -4.29 -8.52 8.92
N VAL A 142 -4.56 -7.66 9.90
CA VAL A 142 -3.54 -6.91 10.63
C VAL A 142 -2.51 -7.86 11.27
N HIS A 143 -3.00 -8.93 11.92
CA HIS A 143 -2.11 -9.92 12.53
C HIS A 143 -1.19 -10.59 11.51
N VAL A 144 -1.73 -11.06 10.38
CA VAL A 144 -0.95 -11.73 9.33
C VAL A 144 0.04 -10.76 8.68
N VAL A 145 -0.35 -9.51 8.43
CA VAL A 145 0.54 -8.47 7.90
C VAL A 145 1.74 -8.25 8.82
N HIS A 146 1.52 -8.10 10.12
CA HIS A 146 2.60 -7.96 11.09
C HIS A 146 3.51 -9.19 11.17
N GLN A 147 2.93 -10.40 11.11
CA GLN A 147 3.71 -11.63 11.06
C GLN A 147 4.56 -11.72 9.79
N SER A 148 3.99 -11.36 8.63
CA SER A 148 4.71 -11.32 7.35
C SER A 148 5.88 -10.35 7.39
N GLU A 149 5.66 -9.15 7.92
CA GLU A 149 6.72 -8.15 8.09
C GLU A 149 7.84 -8.64 9.03
N ALA A 150 7.47 -9.23 10.16
CA ALA A 150 8.43 -9.78 11.11
C ALA A 150 9.25 -10.91 10.48
N THR A 151 8.60 -11.80 9.73
CA THR A 151 9.26 -12.91 9.01
C THR A 151 10.28 -12.40 7.99
N LEU A 152 9.91 -11.39 7.20
CA LEU A 152 10.81 -10.78 6.22
C LEU A 152 12.02 -10.10 6.87
N ARG A 153 11.83 -9.46 8.02
CA ARG A 153 12.94 -8.84 8.76
C ARG A 153 13.91 -9.85 9.32
N HIS A 154 13.44 -11.02 9.79
CA HIS A 154 14.30 -12.09 10.34
C HIS A 154 15.10 -12.79 9.27
N TYR A 155 14.56 -12.96 8.08
CA TYR A 155 15.23 -13.59 6.93
C TYR A 155 15.89 -12.57 5.98
N GLY A 156 15.84 -11.27 6.30
CA GLY A 156 16.66 -10.28 5.63
C GLY A 156 18.12 -10.69 5.74
N ILE A 157 18.75 -11.01 4.62
CA ILE A 157 20.17 -11.35 4.56
C ILE A 157 20.93 -10.09 5.03
N ASP A 158 21.28 -10.06 6.30
CA ASP A 158 22.31 -9.18 6.80
C ASP A 158 23.64 -9.73 6.28
N LEU A 159 24.05 -9.23 5.12
CA LEU A 159 25.33 -9.61 4.49
C LEU A 159 26.54 -9.30 5.38
N GLY A 160 26.35 -8.62 6.52
CA GLY A 160 27.36 -8.36 7.54
C GLY A 160 27.45 -9.44 8.63
N LYS A 161 26.46 -10.34 8.75
CA LYS A 161 26.49 -11.46 9.71
C LYS A 161 26.77 -12.78 9.00
N LYS A 162 27.47 -13.68 9.70
CA LYS A 162 27.88 -15.03 9.26
C LYS A 162 26.96 -15.61 8.16
N ARG A 163 27.53 -16.04 7.08
CA ARG A 163 26.80 -16.68 5.98
C ARG A 163 25.92 -17.81 6.53
N ILE A 164 24.70 -17.97 5.99
CA ILE A 164 23.81 -19.09 6.35
C ILE A 164 24.54 -20.43 6.31
N ILE A 165 25.47 -20.61 5.37
CA ILE A 165 26.35 -21.79 5.25
C ILE A 165 27.17 -21.99 6.53
N ASP A 166 27.73 -20.95 7.13
CA ASP A 166 28.54 -21.05 8.34
C ASP A 166 27.68 -21.45 9.55
N GLN A 167 26.44 -20.97 9.61
CA GLN A 167 25.46 -21.34 10.65
C GLN A 167 25.02 -22.80 10.50
N ILE A 168 24.79 -23.27 9.28
CA ILE A 168 24.43 -24.66 8.98
C ILE A 168 25.62 -25.58 9.32
N SER A 169 26.84 -25.22 8.95
CA SER A 169 28.04 -26.00 9.28
C SER A 169 28.28 -26.10 10.79
N GLU A 170 28.04 -25.04 11.55
CA GLU A 170 28.12 -25.07 13.02
C GLU A 170 27.03 -25.95 13.65
N GLN A 171 25.84 -25.99 13.06
CA GLN A 171 24.68 -26.72 13.60
C GLN A 171 24.68 -28.21 13.22
N PHE A 172 25.26 -28.59 12.09
CA PHE A 172 25.22 -29.92 11.55
C PHE A 172 26.63 -30.59 11.39
N GLY A 173 27.70 -29.92 11.78
CA GLY A 173 29.01 -30.52 11.92
C GLY A 173 29.65 -31.08 10.64
N THR A 174 29.57 -30.32 9.52
CA THR A 174 30.24 -30.67 8.26
C THR A 174 31.47 -29.82 8.00
#